data_7f76fd635081149e8b55e527f05d08ee
#
_entry.id   7f76fd635081149e8b55e527f05d08ee
#
_cell.length_a   1.000
_cell.length_b   1.000
_cell.length_c   1.000
_cell.angle_alpha   90.00
_cell.angle_beta   90.00
_cell.angle_gamma   90.00
#
_symmetry.space_group_name_H-M   'P 1'
#
loop_
_entity.id
_entity.type
_entity.pdbx_description
1 polymer ?
#
loop_
_entity_poly.entity_id
_entity_poly.type
_entity_poly.pdbx_seq_one_letter_code
_entity_poly.pdbx_strand_id
1 'polypeptide(L)'
;MSLLNNIIIKTIPLLPKNMVKIIADQYVAGNTIKDATYKTKQLNLKKYKVTIDLLGEHIKELEQTTDITNIYIELLNQIYSQSLDSNISVKPTHIGLDIGIDVFKTKALKLVEKAK
;
A
#
# COMPACT_ATOMS: atom_id res chain seq x y z
N MET A 1 -5.83 14.71 -22.34
CA MET A 1 -6.67 13.70 -21.68
C MET A 1 -7.76 13.25 -22.58
N SER A 2 -8.04 11.97 -22.64
CA SER A 2 -9.11 11.46 -23.50
C SER A 2 -10.48 11.81 -22.93
N LEU A 3 -11.48 11.90 -23.83
CA LEU A 3 -12.89 12.10 -23.47
C LEU A 3 -13.35 11.05 -22.44
N LEU A 4 -12.83 9.82 -22.54
CA LEU A 4 -13.11 8.72 -21.64
C LEU A 4 -12.68 9.02 -20.20
N ASN A 5 -11.48 9.58 -20.00
CA ASN A 5 -11.00 9.95 -18.66
C ASN A 5 -11.86 11.02 -18.01
N ASN A 6 -12.31 12.02 -18.80
CA ASN A 6 -13.19 13.07 -18.30
C ASN A 6 -14.57 12.52 -17.89
N ILE A 7 -15.10 11.55 -18.63
CA ILE A 7 -16.34 10.87 -18.29
C ILE A 7 -16.18 10.06 -17.00
N ILE A 8 -15.09 9.32 -16.85
CA ILE A 8 -14.78 8.53 -15.66
C ILE A 8 -14.65 9.44 -14.44
N ILE A 9 -13.86 10.52 -14.52
CA ILE A 9 -13.66 11.47 -13.42
C ILE A 9 -14.97 12.11 -12.98
N LYS A 10 -15.87 12.42 -13.91
CA LYS A 10 -17.17 13.05 -13.60
C LYS A 10 -18.22 12.08 -13.09
N THR A 11 -18.16 10.81 -13.49
CA THR A 11 -19.16 9.80 -13.14
C THR A 11 -18.86 9.04 -11.86
N ILE A 12 -17.60 8.84 -11.50
CA ILE A 12 -17.21 8.13 -10.26
C ILE A 12 -17.84 8.74 -9.00
N PRO A 13 -17.84 10.08 -8.79
CA PRO A 13 -18.47 10.68 -7.61
C PRO A 13 -20.00 10.50 -7.56
N LEU A 14 -20.63 10.16 -8.67
CA LEU A 14 -22.08 9.94 -8.77
C LEU A 14 -22.47 8.49 -8.48
N LEU A 15 -21.50 7.56 -8.38
CA LEU A 15 -21.79 6.15 -8.13
C LEU A 15 -22.22 5.93 -6.67
N PRO A 16 -23.22 5.06 -6.43
CA PRO A 16 -23.58 4.65 -5.07
C PRO A 16 -22.37 4.05 -4.35
N LYS A 17 -22.21 4.35 -3.05
CA LYS A 17 -21.11 3.83 -2.23
C LYS A 17 -20.97 2.30 -2.30
N ASN A 18 -22.10 1.59 -2.44
CA ASN A 18 -22.13 0.13 -2.55
C ASN A 18 -21.46 -0.37 -3.84
N MET A 19 -21.68 0.31 -4.97
CA MET A 19 -21.02 -0.03 -6.24
C MET A 19 -19.53 0.27 -6.21
N VAL A 20 -19.13 1.41 -5.62
CA VAL A 20 -17.72 1.77 -5.42
C VAL A 20 -17.02 0.71 -4.57
N LYS A 21 -17.67 0.24 -3.50
CA LYS A 21 -17.13 -0.81 -2.64
C LYS A 21 -16.91 -2.12 -3.40
N ILE A 22 -17.88 -2.56 -4.21
CA ILE A 22 -17.77 -3.79 -5.02
C ILE A 22 -16.56 -3.71 -5.96
N ILE A 23 -16.35 -2.59 -6.63
CA ILE A 23 -15.21 -2.37 -7.52
C ILE A 23 -13.91 -2.31 -6.71
N ALA A 24 -13.90 -1.58 -5.60
CA ALA A 24 -12.74 -1.44 -4.74
C ALA A 24 -12.31 -2.77 -4.10
N ASP A 25 -13.24 -3.62 -3.71
CA ASP A 25 -12.96 -4.93 -3.10
C ASP A 25 -12.14 -5.87 -4.01
N GLN A 26 -12.08 -5.60 -5.30
CA GLN A 26 -11.20 -6.34 -6.22
C GLN A 26 -9.73 -5.93 -6.08
N TYR A 27 -9.45 -4.69 -5.68
CA TYR A 27 -8.11 -4.09 -5.64
C TYR A 27 -7.66 -3.68 -4.25
N VAL A 28 -8.60 -3.48 -3.32
CA VAL A 28 -8.32 -3.08 -1.93
C VAL A 28 -8.52 -4.30 -1.04
N ALA A 29 -7.44 -4.73 -0.39
CA ALA A 29 -7.47 -5.91 0.48
C ALA A 29 -8.21 -5.67 1.80
N GLY A 30 -8.31 -4.43 2.25
CA GLY A 30 -8.91 -4.03 3.51
C GLY A 30 -8.15 -2.88 4.18
N ASN A 31 -8.39 -2.70 5.47
CA ASN A 31 -7.83 -1.57 6.23
C ASN A 31 -6.73 -1.99 7.22
N THR A 32 -6.47 -3.29 7.36
CA THR A 32 -5.51 -3.82 8.34
C THR A 32 -4.46 -4.70 7.66
N ILE A 33 -3.32 -4.87 8.34
CA ILE A 33 -2.28 -5.83 7.92
C ILE A 33 -2.87 -7.25 7.82
N LYS A 34 -3.74 -7.61 8.74
CA LYS A 34 -4.41 -8.91 8.74
C LYS A 34 -5.24 -9.12 7.47
N ASP A 35 -5.97 -8.11 7.04
CA ASP A 35 -6.76 -8.16 5.80
C ASP A 35 -5.82 -8.34 4.59
N ALA A 36 -4.73 -7.58 4.54
CA ALA A 36 -3.76 -7.64 3.45
C ALA A 36 -3.09 -9.02 3.36
N THR A 37 -2.66 -9.57 4.48
CA THR A 37 -2.03 -10.89 4.51
C THR A 37 -3.00 -12.02 4.19
N TYR A 38 -4.24 -11.92 4.67
CA TYR A 38 -5.29 -12.85 4.31
C TYR A 38 -5.56 -12.86 2.80
N LYS A 39 -5.75 -11.69 2.21
CA LYS A 39 -5.98 -11.57 0.76
C LYS A 39 -4.79 -12.08 -0.04
N THR A 40 -3.58 -11.76 0.39
CA THR A 40 -2.35 -12.24 -0.23
C THR A 40 -2.29 -13.78 -0.22
N LYS A 41 -2.60 -14.39 0.91
CA LYS A 41 -2.65 -15.85 1.03
C LYS A 41 -3.65 -16.48 0.06
N GLN A 42 -4.85 -15.89 -0.05
CA GLN A 42 -5.86 -16.36 -1.01
C GLN A 42 -5.37 -16.27 -2.46
N LEU A 43 -4.67 -15.20 -2.82
CA LEU A 43 -4.10 -15.03 -4.15
C LEU A 43 -2.92 -15.98 -4.39
N ASN A 44 -2.07 -16.21 -3.41
CA ASN A 44 -0.98 -17.18 -3.50
C ASN A 44 -1.50 -18.61 -3.74
N LEU A 45 -2.62 -18.99 -3.12
CA LEU A 45 -3.26 -20.29 -3.39
C LEU A 45 -3.68 -20.43 -4.85
N LYS A 46 -4.00 -19.34 -5.52
CA LYS A 46 -4.30 -19.29 -6.95
C LYS A 46 -3.06 -19.12 -7.84
N LYS A 47 -1.86 -19.23 -7.26
CA LYS A 47 -0.56 -19.08 -7.94
C LYS A 47 -0.24 -17.65 -8.42
N TYR A 48 -0.87 -16.64 -7.84
CA TYR A 48 -0.49 -15.24 -8.05
C TYR A 48 0.59 -14.81 -7.08
N LYS A 49 1.58 -14.08 -7.58
CA LYS A 49 2.49 -13.27 -6.77
C LYS A 49 1.82 -11.93 -6.47
N VAL A 50 2.07 -11.37 -5.30
CA VAL A 50 1.36 -10.18 -4.82
C VAL A 50 2.33 -9.07 -4.48
N THR A 51 1.99 -7.85 -4.87
CA THR A 51 2.63 -6.63 -4.36
C THR A 51 1.62 -5.91 -3.47
N ILE A 52 2.01 -5.61 -2.24
CA ILE A 52 1.16 -4.91 -1.28
C ILE A 52 1.59 -3.46 -1.21
N ASP A 53 0.65 -2.55 -1.39
CA ASP A 53 0.84 -1.11 -1.29
C ASP A 53 -0.04 -0.55 -0.17
N LEU A 54 0.55 0.25 0.71
CA LEU A 54 -0.17 1.04 1.69
C LEU A 54 -0.57 2.37 1.05
N LEU A 55 -1.88 2.63 1.00
CA LEU A 55 -2.39 3.85 0.39
C LEU A 55 -1.90 5.10 1.12
N GLY A 56 -1.37 6.04 0.37
CA GLY A 56 -0.92 7.33 0.85
C GLY A 56 0.32 7.84 0.12
N GLU A 57 0.48 9.14 0.15
CA GLU A 57 1.61 9.87 -0.42
C GLU A 57 1.64 11.30 0.11
N HIS A 58 2.73 12.02 -0.15
CA HIS A 58 2.89 13.43 0.23
C HIS A 58 2.70 13.70 1.73
N ILE A 59 3.21 12.82 2.58
CA ILE A 59 3.18 13.00 4.04
C ILE A 59 4.26 14.00 4.44
N LYS A 60 3.86 15.01 5.21
CA LYS A 60 4.72 16.14 5.62
C LYS A 60 5.02 16.15 7.12
N GLU A 61 4.39 15.27 7.89
CA GLU A 61 4.59 15.13 9.31
C GLU A 61 5.57 13.99 9.62
N LEU A 62 6.65 14.29 10.32
CA LEU A 62 7.69 13.30 10.63
C LEU A 62 7.14 12.10 11.41
N GLU A 63 6.28 12.35 12.39
CA GLU A 63 5.64 11.31 13.19
C GLU A 63 4.83 10.35 12.33
N GLN A 64 4.03 10.89 11.42
CA GLN A 64 3.23 10.08 10.49
C GLN A 64 4.11 9.20 9.58
N THR A 65 5.23 9.74 9.09
CA THR A 65 6.16 8.94 8.27
C THR A 65 6.81 7.82 9.07
N THR A 66 7.03 8.03 10.35
CA THR A 66 7.57 7.01 11.27
C THR A 66 6.53 5.90 11.48
N ASP A 67 5.28 6.26 11.74
CA ASP A 67 4.19 5.30 11.89
C ASP A 67 3.99 4.46 10.63
N ILE A 68 3.99 5.10 9.48
CA ILE A 68 3.89 4.43 8.17
C ILE A 68 5.04 3.46 7.96
N THR A 69 6.27 3.87 8.27
CA THR A 69 7.45 3.01 8.16
C THR A 69 7.32 1.78 9.07
N ASN A 70 6.83 1.96 10.29
CA ASN A 70 6.60 0.87 11.23
C ASN A 70 5.51 -0.10 10.73
N ILE A 71 4.47 0.39 10.08
CA ILE A 71 3.45 -0.45 9.44
C ILE A 71 4.08 -1.32 8.35
N TYR A 72 4.93 -0.75 7.50
CA TYR A 72 5.64 -1.53 6.48
C TYR A 72 6.58 -2.57 7.08
N ILE A 73 7.28 -2.24 8.18
CA ILE A 73 8.15 -3.20 8.88
C ILE A 73 7.32 -4.37 9.41
N GLU A 74 6.18 -4.09 10.03
CA GLU A 74 5.29 -5.15 10.52
C GLU A 74 4.74 -5.98 9.36
N LEU A 75 4.38 -5.35 8.26
CA LEU A 75 3.93 -6.05 7.06
C LEU A 75 5.01 -7.01 6.52
N LEU A 76 6.27 -6.57 6.47
CA LEU A 76 7.40 -7.42 6.09
C LEU A 76 7.58 -8.61 7.06
N ASN A 77 7.42 -8.36 8.38
CA ASN A 77 7.44 -9.44 9.38
C ASN A 77 6.35 -10.48 9.09
N GLN A 78 5.15 -10.04 8.77
CA GLN A 78 4.03 -10.94 8.48
C GLN A 78 4.24 -11.71 7.16
N ILE A 79 4.78 -11.06 6.14
CA ILE A 79 5.13 -11.71 4.87
C ILE A 79 6.14 -12.84 5.12
N TYR A 80 7.17 -12.57 5.91
CA TYR A 80 8.18 -13.58 6.25
C TYR A 80 7.60 -14.70 7.11
N SER A 81 6.93 -14.37 8.22
CA SER A 81 6.43 -15.37 9.17
C SER A 81 5.37 -16.29 8.59
N GLN A 82 4.58 -15.80 7.65
CA GLN A 82 3.53 -16.57 6.96
C GLN A 82 4.00 -17.17 5.63
N SER A 83 5.27 -17.00 5.27
CA SER A 83 5.85 -17.48 4.01
C SER A 83 5.03 -17.06 2.77
N LEU A 84 4.60 -15.80 2.73
CA LEU A 84 3.82 -15.27 1.63
C LEU A 84 4.70 -14.95 0.42
N ASP A 85 4.23 -15.31 -0.77
CA ASP A 85 4.87 -14.90 -2.04
C ASP A 85 4.43 -13.48 -2.38
N SER A 86 5.07 -12.52 -1.73
CA SER A 86 4.71 -11.11 -1.78
C SER A 86 5.92 -10.20 -1.55
N ASN A 87 5.83 -9.02 -2.12
CA ASN A 87 6.68 -7.89 -1.79
C ASN A 87 5.82 -6.67 -1.44
N ILE A 88 6.47 -5.58 -1.08
CA ILE A 88 5.81 -4.30 -0.79
C ILE A 88 6.19 -3.26 -1.83
N SER A 89 5.28 -2.33 -2.09
CA SER A 89 5.51 -1.12 -2.87
C SER A 89 5.47 0.08 -1.94
N VAL A 90 6.49 0.93 -2.02
CA VAL A 90 6.63 2.10 -1.14
C VAL A 90 6.84 3.35 -1.99
N LYS A 91 6.03 4.36 -1.77
CA LYS A 91 6.22 5.67 -2.40
C LYS A 91 7.20 6.51 -1.57
N PRO A 92 8.22 7.12 -2.17
CA PRO A 92 9.18 7.97 -1.45
C PRO A 92 8.52 9.09 -0.63
N THR A 93 7.47 9.71 -1.16
CA THR A 93 6.72 10.77 -0.47
C THR A 93 5.85 10.27 0.69
N HIS A 94 5.64 8.97 0.79
CA HIS A 94 4.92 8.34 1.88
C HIS A 94 5.80 8.13 3.13
N ILE A 95 7.11 8.04 2.94
CA ILE A 95 8.10 7.80 4.01
C ILE A 95 9.08 8.94 4.22
N GLY A 96 8.75 10.14 3.75
CA GLY A 96 9.42 11.36 4.18
C GLY A 96 10.17 12.15 3.12
N LEU A 97 10.07 11.84 1.82
CA LEU A 97 10.78 12.59 0.79
C LEU A 97 10.38 14.07 0.76
N ASP A 98 9.10 14.39 1.01
CA ASP A 98 8.62 15.78 1.06
C ASP A 98 9.09 16.55 2.31
N ILE A 99 9.61 15.85 3.32
CA ILE A 99 10.23 16.45 4.52
C ILE A 99 11.70 16.70 4.26
N GLY A 100 12.40 15.73 3.70
CA GLY A 100 13.79 15.82 3.36
C GLY A 100 14.36 14.51 2.84
N ILE A 101 15.39 14.60 2.01
CA ILE A 101 16.03 13.41 1.42
C ILE A 101 16.65 12.51 2.48
N ASP A 102 17.18 13.08 3.56
CA ASP A 102 17.78 12.32 4.67
C ASP A 102 16.74 11.51 5.44
N VAL A 103 15.54 12.08 5.64
CA VAL A 103 14.41 11.40 6.27
C VAL A 103 13.99 10.19 5.43
N PHE A 104 13.77 10.40 4.15
CA PHE A 104 13.44 9.33 3.21
C PHE A 104 14.52 8.24 3.20
N LYS A 105 15.77 8.61 3.03
CA LYS A 105 16.91 7.68 2.97
C LYS A 105 17.00 6.80 4.20
N THR A 106 16.91 7.38 5.39
CA THR A 106 16.96 6.64 6.66
C THR A 106 15.85 5.60 6.76
N LYS A 107 14.62 5.98 6.41
CA LYS A 107 13.47 5.08 6.45
C LYS A 107 13.52 4.00 5.37
N ALA A 108 13.93 4.38 4.16
CA ALA A 108 14.11 3.43 3.06
C ALA A 108 15.14 2.36 3.40
N LEU A 109 16.27 2.72 4.00
CA LEU A 109 17.29 1.78 4.44
C LEU A 109 16.77 0.79 5.48
N LYS A 110 15.97 1.25 6.45
CA LYS A 110 15.32 0.36 7.42
C LYS A 110 14.45 -0.70 6.73
N LEU A 111 13.68 -0.30 5.74
CA LEU A 111 12.82 -1.23 4.99
C LEU A 111 13.63 -2.22 4.15
N VAL A 112 14.68 -1.76 3.48
CA VAL A 112 15.57 -2.63 2.69
C VAL A 112 16.27 -3.66 3.58
N GLU A 113 16.80 -3.24 4.73
CA GLU A 113 17.43 -4.16 5.69
C GLU A 113 16.44 -5.19 6.23
N LYS A 114 15.21 -4.77 6.50
CA LYS A 114 14.16 -5.66 6.99
C LYS A 114 13.70 -6.66 5.92
N ALA A 115 13.72 -6.27 4.65
CA ALA A 115 13.29 -7.13 3.53
C ALA A 115 14.33 -8.20 3.13
N LYS A 116 15.57 -8.06 3.58
CA LYS A 116 16.60 -9.09 3.36
C LYS A 116 16.34 -10.33 4.21
#